data_b2f7fdbba02ab446a92c1abd83c45c9b
#
_entry.id   b2f7fdbba02ab446a92c1abd83c45c9b
#
_cell.length_a   1.000
_cell.length_b   1.000
_cell.length_c   1.000
_cell.angle_alpha   90.00
_cell.angle_beta   90.00
_cell.angle_gamma   90.00
#
_symmetry.space_group_name_H-M   'P 1'
#
loop_
_entity.id
_entity.type
_entity.pdbx_description
1 polymer ?
#
loop_
_entity_poly.entity_id
_entity_poly.type
_entity_poly.pdbx_seq_one_letter_code
_entity_poly.pdbx_strand_id
1 'polypeptide(L)'
;MTAHNVTPVFETSTAALASLDVKTLDRDDLPSDVDMVLVLGGDGTLLSMAGRIAETGANIPMLAVNFGGLGFLTEITLDELYPSLELALNGTAKLDQRHMLRAVVKRNKQTVVERLVLNEVTIMRGASSPIMDLAVSVGSQFVANFKADGLIVASPTGSTAYNLAVGGPIVHPLVEALILTPIAPHTLTNRPIVLPKASEVRVQPVFGCDNDEVVTTFDGQFGVKLQCDDIVCVSAASGSLKLFRAPTRNYFAVLREKLKWAER
;
A
#
# COMPACT_ATOMS: atom_id res chain seq x y z
N MET A 1 -16.19 3.54 -25.95
CA MET A 1 -16.34 2.21 -25.33
C MET A 1 -17.14 1.24 -26.21
N THR A 2 -18.26 1.62 -26.78
CA THR A 2 -19.03 0.76 -27.71
C THR A 2 -18.24 0.26 -28.93
N ALA A 3 -17.24 1.00 -29.39
CA ALA A 3 -16.37 0.57 -30.52
C ALA A 3 -15.44 -0.60 -30.17
N HIS A 4 -15.24 -0.91 -28.87
CA HIS A 4 -14.33 -1.96 -28.39
C HIS A 4 -15.04 -3.15 -27.75
N ASN A 5 -16.36 -3.27 -27.88
CA ASN A 5 -17.19 -4.29 -27.18
C ASN A 5 -16.98 -4.32 -25.66
N VAL A 6 -16.81 -3.14 -25.05
CA VAL A 6 -16.60 -2.98 -23.61
C VAL A 6 -17.89 -2.49 -22.96
N THR A 7 -18.33 -3.17 -21.91
CA THR A 7 -19.45 -2.75 -21.07
C THR A 7 -18.92 -1.98 -19.87
N PRO A 8 -19.14 -0.66 -19.77
CA PRO A 8 -18.73 0.11 -18.61
C PRO A 8 -19.67 -0.19 -17.43
N VAL A 9 -19.08 -0.43 -16.28
CA VAL A 9 -19.76 -0.54 -15.00
C VAL A 9 -19.24 0.56 -14.08
N PHE A 10 -20.13 1.29 -13.42
CA PHE A 10 -19.76 2.41 -12.57
C PHE A 10 -19.89 2.04 -11.09
N GLU A 11 -18.95 2.52 -10.30
CA GLU A 11 -19.09 2.49 -8.85
C GLU A 11 -20.20 3.46 -8.45
N THR A 12 -21.04 3.06 -7.48
CA THR A 12 -22.28 3.75 -7.08
C THR A 12 -22.05 5.23 -6.75
N SER A 13 -21.05 5.56 -5.94
CA SER A 13 -20.76 6.96 -5.59
C SER A 13 -20.22 7.77 -6.77
N THR A 14 -19.45 7.14 -7.65
CA THR A 14 -18.92 7.76 -8.87
C THR A 14 -20.04 8.09 -9.87
N ALA A 15 -20.99 7.20 -10.06
CA ALA A 15 -22.16 7.43 -10.91
C ALA A 15 -23.04 8.57 -10.35
N ALA A 16 -23.22 8.62 -9.04
CA ALA A 16 -23.96 9.68 -8.36
C ALA A 16 -23.31 11.06 -8.56
N LEU A 17 -21.96 11.14 -8.43
CA LEU A 17 -21.21 12.38 -8.67
C LEU A 17 -21.35 12.89 -10.12
N ALA A 18 -21.42 11.98 -11.09
CA ALA A 18 -21.56 12.30 -12.50
C ALA A 18 -23.03 12.45 -12.95
N SER A 19 -24.01 12.28 -12.03
CA SER A 19 -25.46 12.29 -12.33
C SER A 19 -25.82 11.32 -13.48
N LEU A 20 -25.18 10.15 -13.49
CA LEU A 20 -25.41 9.14 -14.53
C LEU A 20 -26.50 8.16 -14.08
N ASP A 21 -27.48 7.93 -14.95
CA ASP A 21 -28.47 6.86 -14.82
C ASP A 21 -27.98 5.61 -15.57
N VAL A 22 -27.11 4.83 -14.90
CA VAL A 22 -26.46 3.64 -15.47
C VAL A 22 -26.41 2.53 -14.43
N LYS A 23 -26.12 1.31 -14.89
CA LYS A 23 -25.87 0.18 -13.98
C LYS A 23 -24.66 0.49 -13.10
N THR A 24 -24.85 0.38 -11.80
CA THR A 24 -23.82 0.58 -10.79
C THR A 24 -23.55 -0.68 -9.99
N LEU A 25 -22.36 -0.77 -9.40
CA LEU A 25 -21.99 -1.74 -8.37
C LEU A 25 -21.41 -1.01 -7.17
N ASP A 26 -21.54 -1.60 -6.02
CA ASP A 26 -20.83 -1.10 -4.84
C ASP A 26 -19.33 -1.35 -5.00
N ARG A 27 -18.55 -0.50 -4.35
CA ARG A 27 -17.09 -0.52 -4.47
C ARG A 27 -16.48 -1.86 -4.08
N ASP A 28 -17.09 -2.55 -3.12
CA ASP A 28 -16.59 -3.84 -2.62
C ASP A 28 -16.91 -5.00 -3.58
N ASP A 29 -17.97 -4.87 -4.39
CA ASP A 29 -18.39 -5.90 -5.34
C ASP A 29 -17.71 -5.76 -6.71
N LEU A 30 -17.26 -4.54 -7.06
CA LEU A 30 -16.63 -4.25 -8.36
C LEU A 30 -15.53 -5.24 -8.76
N PRO A 31 -14.55 -5.61 -7.89
CA PRO A 31 -13.46 -6.48 -8.30
C PRO A 31 -13.87 -7.89 -8.73
N SER A 32 -15.05 -8.34 -8.31
CA SER A 32 -15.57 -9.67 -8.64
C SER A 32 -16.29 -9.73 -9.99
N ASP A 33 -16.74 -8.58 -10.51
CA ASP A 33 -17.65 -8.50 -11.65
C ASP A 33 -17.06 -7.79 -12.89
N VAL A 34 -15.76 -7.40 -12.83
CA VAL A 34 -15.11 -6.68 -13.92
C VAL A 34 -13.78 -7.31 -14.32
N ASP A 35 -13.36 -7.09 -15.56
CA ASP A 35 -12.08 -7.59 -16.09
C ASP A 35 -10.93 -6.58 -15.89
N MET A 36 -11.25 -5.31 -15.61
CA MET A 36 -10.30 -4.23 -15.41
C MET A 36 -10.95 -3.12 -14.57
N VAL A 37 -10.18 -2.47 -13.72
CA VAL A 37 -10.63 -1.29 -12.97
C VAL A 37 -9.93 -0.03 -13.48
N LEU A 38 -10.71 0.98 -13.82
CA LEU A 38 -10.25 2.35 -14.06
C LEU A 38 -10.43 3.16 -12.78
N VAL A 39 -9.33 3.61 -12.18
CA VAL A 39 -9.33 4.48 -11.00
C VAL A 39 -9.09 5.92 -11.45
N LEU A 40 -10.03 6.80 -11.10
CA LEU A 40 -9.94 8.24 -11.34
C LEU A 40 -9.66 8.95 -10.02
N GLY A 41 -8.40 9.32 -9.76
CA GLY A 41 -8.00 9.92 -8.49
C GLY A 41 -6.50 9.76 -8.20
N GLY A 42 -6.07 10.10 -6.99
CA GLY A 42 -4.69 9.98 -6.55
C GLY A 42 -4.34 8.61 -5.97
N ASP A 43 -3.10 8.49 -5.46
CA ASP A 43 -2.56 7.26 -4.89
C ASP A 43 -3.45 6.67 -3.78
N GLY A 44 -4.08 7.51 -2.94
CA GLY A 44 -5.00 7.04 -1.89
C GLY A 44 -6.24 6.32 -2.43
N THR A 45 -6.82 6.79 -3.55
CA THR A 45 -7.96 6.13 -4.20
C THR A 45 -7.53 4.78 -4.81
N LEU A 46 -6.34 4.75 -5.41
CA LEU A 46 -5.73 3.53 -5.92
C LEU A 46 -5.52 2.51 -4.80
N LEU A 47 -4.93 2.91 -3.66
CA LEU A 47 -4.67 2.03 -2.52
C LEU A 47 -5.96 1.39 -1.99
N SER A 48 -7.02 2.20 -1.87
CA SER A 48 -8.34 1.72 -1.43
C SER A 48 -8.90 0.62 -2.34
N MET A 49 -8.73 0.74 -3.65
CA MET A 49 -9.17 -0.28 -4.62
C MET A 49 -8.21 -1.48 -4.66
N ALA A 50 -6.90 -1.24 -4.53
CA ALA A 50 -5.89 -2.28 -4.51
C ALA A 50 -6.12 -3.32 -3.39
N GLY A 51 -6.46 -2.83 -2.19
CA GLY A 51 -6.82 -3.71 -1.06
C GLY A 51 -8.02 -4.60 -1.38
N ARG A 52 -9.07 -4.03 -1.99
CA ARG A 52 -10.29 -4.78 -2.37
C ARG A 52 -10.02 -5.85 -3.42
N ILE A 53 -9.28 -5.50 -4.47
CA ILE A 53 -8.88 -6.47 -5.51
C ILE A 53 -8.09 -7.62 -4.87
N ALA A 54 -7.17 -7.30 -3.97
CA ALA A 54 -6.37 -8.31 -3.29
C ALA A 54 -7.22 -9.23 -2.38
N GLU A 55 -8.19 -8.67 -1.65
CA GLU A 55 -9.08 -9.43 -0.75
C GLU A 55 -10.00 -10.40 -1.51
N THR A 56 -10.44 -10.05 -2.71
CA THR A 56 -11.23 -10.98 -3.56
C THR A 56 -10.38 -12.07 -4.20
N GLY A 57 -9.05 -11.92 -4.22
CA GLY A 57 -8.16 -12.79 -4.98
C GLY A 57 -8.24 -12.61 -6.50
N ALA A 58 -8.97 -11.61 -6.97
CA ALA A 58 -9.11 -11.30 -8.37
C ALA A 58 -7.74 -10.86 -8.96
N ASN A 59 -7.43 -11.37 -10.14
CA ASN A 59 -6.18 -11.06 -10.84
C ASN A 59 -6.42 -10.04 -11.96
N ILE A 60 -7.17 -8.99 -11.66
CA ILE A 60 -7.56 -7.95 -12.61
C ILE A 60 -6.57 -6.77 -12.55
N PRO A 61 -6.26 -6.16 -13.71
CA PRO A 61 -5.39 -5.00 -13.76
C PRO A 61 -6.13 -3.71 -13.43
N MET A 62 -5.38 -2.73 -12.92
CA MET A 62 -5.86 -1.37 -12.68
C MET A 62 -5.18 -0.37 -13.62
N LEU A 63 -5.97 0.52 -14.21
CA LEU A 63 -5.53 1.74 -14.87
C LEU A 63 -5.83 2.92 -13.94
N ALA A 64 -4.81 3.61 -13.46
CA ALA A 64 -4.99 4.70 -12.51
C ALA A 64 -4.58 6.04 -13.12
N VAL A 65 -5.55 6.96 -13.18
CA VAL A 65 -5.40 8.29 -13.77
C VAL A 65 -5.52 9.35 -12.70
N ASN A 66 -4.51 10.19 -12.61
CA ASN A 66 -4.44 11.28 -11.64
C ASN A 66 -5.05 12.57 -12.20
N PHE A 67 -5.92 13.21 -11.42
CA PHE A 67 -6.54 14.51 -11.78
C PHE A 67 -5.76 15.73 -11.28
N GLY A 68 -4.80 15.52 -10.38
CA GLY A 68 -3.96 16.57 -9.82
C GLY A 68 -2.51 16.45 -10.23
N GLY A 69 -1.61 16.67 -9.28
CA GLY A 69 -0.18 16.43 -9.51
C GLY A 69 0.15 14.94 -9.59
N LEU A 70 1.08 14.56 -10.45
CA LEU A 70 1.56 13.18 -10.63
C LEU A 70 1.74 12.44 -9.30
N GLY A 71 1.21 11.21 -9.18
CA GLY A 71 1.45 10.31 -8.05
C GLY A 71 2.68 9.43 -8.25
N PHE A 72 3.06 8.66 -7.24
CA PHE A 72 4.05 7.59 -7.39
C PHE A 72 3.45 6.31 -7.98
N LEU A 73 2.15 6.11 -7.76
CA LEU A 73 1.39 4.96 -8.27
C LEU A 73 0.50 5.36 -9.44
N THR A 74 -0.09 6.55 -9.38
CA THR A 74 -0.97 7.11 -10.40
C THR A 74 -0.13 7.94 -11.39
N GLU A 75 0.55 7.24 -12.31
CA GLU A 75 1.52 7.83 -13.25
C GLU A 75 0.85 8.44 -14.50
N ILE A 76 -0.39 8.11 -14.79
CA ILE A 76 -1.11 8.55 -15.99
C ILE A 76 -1.84 9.86 -15.66
N THR A 77 -1.63 10.88 -16.46
CA THR A 77 -2.32 12.16 -16.35
C THR A 77 -3.66 12.15 -17.08
N LEU A 78 -4.50 13.16 -16.83
CA LEU A 78 -5.80 13.27 -17.47
C LEU A 78 -5.70 13.35 -19.02
N ASP A 79 -4.68 14.06 -19.55
CA ASP A 79 -4.43 14.17 -20.98
C ASP A 79 -4.03 12.83 -21.61
N GLU A 80 -3.45 11.93 -20.80
CA GLU A 80 -3.02 10.59 -21.24
C GLU A 80 -4.12 9.52 -21.04
N LEU A 81 -5.27 9.87 -20.44
CA LEU A 81 -6.36 8.93 -20.13
C LEU A 81 -6.78 8.11 -21.36
N TYR A 82 -7.21 8.79 -22.42
CA TYR A 82 -7.75 8.10 -23.60
C TYR A 82 -6.70 7.25 -24.34
N PRO A 83 -5.49 7.75 -24.63
CA PRO A 83 -4.44 6.93 -25.21
C PRO A 83 -4.08 5.70 -24.36
N SER A 84 -3.98 5.87 -23.04
CA SER A 84 -3.64 4.76 -22.13
C SER A 84 -4.77 3.73 -22.04
N LEU A 85 -6.02 4.19 -22.00
CA LEU A 85 -7.19 3.31 -21.98
C LEU A 85 -7.28 2.50 -23.28
N GLU A 86 -7.03 3.11 -24.43
CA GLU A 86 -7.02 2.42 -25.72
C GLU A 86 -5.94 1.33 -25.77
N LEU A 87 -4.72 1.63 -25.31
CA LEU A 87 -3.65 0.64 -25.21
C LEU A 87 -4.02 -0.52 -24.27
N ALA A 88 -4.67 -0.22 -23.15
CA ALA A 88 -5.11 -1.23 -22.19
C ALA A 88 -6.18 -2.14 -22.79
N LEU A 89 -7.19 -1.57 -23.43
CA LEU A 89 -8.28 -2.32 -24.09
C LEU A 89 -7.81 -3.17 -25.28
N ASN A 90 -6.79 -2.70 -26.00
CA ASN A 90 -6.18 -3.43 -27.11
C ASN A 90 -5.14 -4.48 -26.65
N GLY A 91 -4.88 -4.60 -25.34
CA GLY A 91 -3.93 -5.57 -24.77
C GLY A 91 -2.45 -5.25 -25.05
N THR A 92 -2.12 -4.01 -25.45
CA THR A 92 -0.77 -3.57 -25.80
C THR A 92 -0.11 -2.72 -24.72
N ALA A 93 -0.86 -2.34 -23.66
CA ALA A 93 -0.34 -1.59 -22.55
C ALA A 93 0.64 -2.43 -21.71
N LYS A 94 1.70 -1.79 -21.22
CA LYS A 94 2.64 -2.42 -20.29
C LYS A 94 2.01 -2.57 -18.91
N LEU A 95 2.20 -3.73 -18.29
CA LEU A 95 1.77 -4.04 -16.94
C LEU A 95 2.98 -4.13 -16.00
N ASP A 96 2.88 -3.46 -14.87
CA ASP A 96 3.74 -3.67 -13.71
C ASP A 96 3.06 -4.60 -12.71
N GLN A 97 3.84 -5.54 -12.18
CA GLN A 97 3.40 -6.36 -11.06
C GLN A 97 3.98 -5.79 -9.78
N ARG A 98 3.10 -5.43 -8.84
CA ARG A 98 3.47 -4.88 -7.54
C ARG A 98 3.25 -5.93 -6.46
N HIS A 99 4.33 -6.29 -5.78
CA HIS A 99 4.23 -7.19 -4.62
C HIS A 99 3.44 -6.54 -3.50
N MET A 100 2.60 -7.33 -2.86
CA MET A 100 1.82 -6.90 -1.71
C MET A 100 2.36 -7.55 -0.44
N LEU A 101 2.02 -6.97 0.69
CA LEU A 101 2.27 -7.54 2.01
C LEU A 101 1.00 -8.16 2.56
N ARG A 102 1.17 -9.25 3.29
CA ARG A 102 0.15 -9.86 4.11
C ARG A 102 0.43 -9.49 5.56
N ALA A 103 -0.48 -8.80 6.19
CA ALA A 103 -0.41 -8.37 7.58
C ALA A 103 -1.45 -9.09 8.43
N VAL A 104 -1.02 -9.65 9.55
CA VAL A 104 -1.87 -10.42 10.47
C VAL A 104 -1.67 -9.90 11.88
N VAL A 105 -2.73 -9.51 12.56
CA VAL A 105 -2.72 -9.23 14.00
C VAL A 105 -3.17 -10.49 14.73
N LYS A 106 -2.31 -10.98 15.62
CA LYS A 106 -2.59 -12.16 16.46
C LYS A 106 -2.81 -11.73 17.91
N ARG A 107 -3.91 -12.20 18.49
CA ARG A 107 -4.26 -12.04 19.89
C ARG A 107 -4.47 -13.42 20.50
N ASN A 108 -3.76 -13.73 21.58
CA ASN A 108 -3.81 -15.08 22.19
C ASN A 108 -3.60 -16.20 21.15
N LYS A 109 -2.65 -16.02 20.23
CA LYS A 109 -2.33 -16.93 19.12
C LYS A 109 -3.44 -17.09 18.06
N GLN A 110 -4.56 -16.40 18.19
CA GLN A 110 -5.64 -16.40 17.18
C GLN A 110 -5.50 -15.18 16.27
N THR A 111 -5.81 -15.34 15.00
CA THR A 111 -5.88 -14.23 14.04
C THR A 111 -7.13 -13.42 14.32
N VAL A 112 -6.97 -12.13 14.64
CA VAL A 112 -8.09 -11.20 14.86
C VAL A 112 -8.28 -10.25 13.69
N VAL A 113 -7.20 -9.97 12.93
CA VAL A 113 -7.25 -9.17 11.72
C VAL A 113 -6.27 -9.75 10.72
N GLU A 114 -6.68 -9.80 9.48
CA GLU A 114 -5.80 -10.09 8.32
C GLU A 114 -6.10 -9.11 7.22
N ARG A 115 -5.07 -8.52 6.62
CA ARG A 115 -5.18 -7.56 5.51
C ARG A 115 -4.04 -7.74 4.51
N LEU A 116 -4.35 -7.43 3.26
CA LEU A 116 -3.36 -7.28 2.20
C LEU A 116 -3.12 -5.79 1.95
N VAL A 117 -1.88 -5.37 1.89
CA VAL A 117 -1.48 -3.98 1.73
C VAL A 117 -0.46 -3.84 0.61
N LEU A 118 -0.51 -2.71 -0.08
CA LEU A 118 0.39 -2.42 -1.19
C LEU A 118 1.64 -1.67 -0.71
N ASN A 119 1.48 -0.69 0.17
CA ASN A 119 2.58 0.16 0.64
C ASN A 119 3.17 -0.36 1.95
N GLU A 120 2.45 -0.22 3.06
CA GLU A 120 3.04 -0.48 4.38
C GLU A 120 2.03 -0.82 5.46
N VAL A 121 2.56 -1.46 6.50
CA VAL A 121 1.92 -1.62 7.80
C VAL A 121 2.67 -0.73 8.79
N THR A 122 1.94 0.11 9.52
CA THR A 122 2.52 0.92 10.60
C THR A 122 2.06 0.41 11.96
N ILE A 123 2.92 0.47 12.94
CA ILE A 123 2.59 0.29 14.36
C ILE A 123 3.02 1.58 15.05
N MET A 124 2.08 2.32 15.63
CA MET A 124 2.32 3.64 16.22
C MET A 124 1.69 3.76 17.59
N ARG A 125 2.36 4.48 18.48
CA ARG A 125 1.76 4.91 19.74
C ARG A 125 0.71 6.00 19.49
N GLY A 126 -0.28 6.09 20.36
CA GLY A 126 -1.22 7.21 20.38
C GLY A 126 -0.52 8.53 20.75
N ALA A 127 -1.12 9.66 20.39
CA ALA A 127 -0.51 10.98 20.58
C ALA A 127 -0.17 11.29 22.06
N SER A 128 -0.96 10.78 22.99
CA SER A 128 -0.77 11.00 24.43
C SER A 128 -0.02 9.87 25.14
N SER A 129 0.32 8.79 24.43
CA SER A 129 1.02 7.65 25.03
C SER A 129 2.52 7.92 25.15
N PRO A 130 3.19 7.39 26.21
CA PRO A 130 4.63 7.47 26.32
C PRO A 130 5.30 6.74 25.15
N ILE A 131 6.61 6.95 25.02
CA ILE A 131 7.40 6.20 24.04
C ILE A 131 7.30 4.70 24.33
N MET A 132 7.14 3.91 23.30
CA MET A 132 6.99 2.46 23.43
C MET A 132 8.26 1.70 23.03
N ASP A 133 8.40 0.52 23.61
CA ASP A 133 9.36 -0.48 23.16
C ASP A 133 8.67 -1.44 22.20
N LEU A 134 9.36 -1.76 21.09
CA LEU A 134 8.89 -2.65 20.05
C LEU A 134 9.85 -3.82 19.93
N ALA A 135 9.45 -4.99 20.45
CA ALA A 135 10.22 -6.22 20.27
C ALA A 135 10.01 -6.74 18.83
N VAL A 136 11.10 -6.82 18.08
CA VAL A 136 11.07 -7.22 16.67
C VAL A 136 11.86 -8.49 16.46
N SER A 137 11.27 -9.43 15.71
CA SER A 137 11.94 -10.63 15.24
C SER A 137 11.65 -10.88 13.76
N VAL A 138 12.56 -11.59 13.08
CA VAL A 138 12.43 -12.04 11.70
C VAL A 138 12.53 -13.57 11.69
N GLY A 139 11.45 -14.24 11.35
CA GLY A 139 11.34 -15.66 11.55
C GLY A 139 11.53 -16.05 13.02
N SER A 140 12.55 -16.86 13.33
CA SER A 140 12.93 -17.24 14.68
C SER A 140 14.04 -16.36 15.31
N GLN A 141 14.57 -15.40 14.56
CA GLN A 141 15.70 -14.58 14.99
C GLN A 141 15.20 -13.26 15.61
N PHE A 142 15.62 -12.99 16.83
CA PHE A 142 15.41 -11.69 17.45
C PHE A 142 16.29 -10.64 16.77
N VAL A 143 15.70 -9.50 16.40
CA VAL A 143 16.40 -8.39 15.75
C VAL A 143 16.83 -7.35 16.79
N ALA A 144 15.85 -6.74 17.45
CA ALA A 144 16.09 -5.68 18.43
C ALA A 144 14.82 -5.34 19.21
N ASN A 145 14.99 -4.64 20.33
CA ASN A 145 13.94 -3.81 20.92
C ASN A 145 14.15 -2.37 20.42
N PHE A 146 13.23 -1.88 19.61
CA PHE A 146 13.25 -0.50 19.15
C PHE A 146 12.47 0.38 20.13
N LYS A 147 13.15 1.37 20.70
CA LYS A 147 12.50 2.42 21.49
C LYS A 147 12.18 3.57 20.53
N ALA A 148 10.89 3.73 20.17
CA ALA A 148 10.47 4.60 19.10
C ALA A 148 9.01 5.06 19.23
N ASP A 149 8.60 6.05 18.46
CA ASP A 149 7.19 6.44 18.31
C ASP A 149 6.40 5.40 17.50
N GLY A 150 7.09 4.61 16.70
CA GLY A 150 6.50 3.56 15.89
C GLY A 150 7.49 2.81 15.04
N LEU A 151 6.94 1.92 14.21
CA LEU A 151 7.68 1.10 13.26
C LEU A 151 6.84 0.92 11.99
N ILE A 152 7.53 0.96 10.85
CA ILE A 152 6.95 0.68 9.55
C ILE A 152 7.54 -0.62 9.01
N VAL A 153 6.67 -1.49 8.48
CA VAL A 153 7.07 -2.58 7.59
C VAL A 153 6.49 -2.27 6.22
N ALA A 154 7.36 -1.90 5.27
CA ALA A 154 6.96 -1.47 3.94
C ALA A 154 7.36 -2.48 2.85
N SER A 155 6.58 -2.48 1.77
CA SER A 155 6.96 -3.08 0.50
C SER A 155 7.93 -2.17 -0.27
N PRO A 156 8.58 -2.64 -1.34
CA PRO A 156 9.31 -1.77 -2.24
C PRO A 156 8.44 -0.67 -2.88
N THR A 157 7.18 -0.96 -3.15
CA THR A 157 6.21 0.04 -3.63
C THR A 157 5.99 1.13 -2.58
N GLY A 158 5.79 0.76 -1.32
CA GLY A 158 5.63 1.68 -0.19
C GLY A 158 6.91 2.41 0.23
N SER A 159 8.06 2.05 -0.35
CA SER A 159 9.33 2.73 -0.04
C SER A 159 9.29 4.24 -0.32
N THR A 160 8.43 4.68 -1.23
CA THR A 160 8.21 6.10 -1.58
C THR A 160 7.02 6.74 -0.85
N ALA A 161 6.33 5.99 0.03
CA ALA A 161 5.21 6.47 0.84
C ALA A 161 5.67 6.94 2.24
N TYR A 162 5.02 6.53 3.30
CA TYR A 162 5.37 6.98 4.66
C TYR A 162 6.79 6.55 5.07
N ASN A 163 7.25 5.40 4.57
CA ASN A 163 8.64 4.96 4.73
C ASN A 163 9.65 6.06 4.34
N LEU A 164 9.43 6.76 3.22
CA LEU A 164 10.33 7.82 2.77
C LEU A 164 10.33 9.01 3.73
N ALA A 165 9.16 9.41 4.23
CA ALA A 165 9.01 10.55 5.12
C ALA A 165 9.75 10.36 6.46
N VAL A 166 9.94 9.12 6.90
CA VAL A 166 10.67 8.79 8.15
C VAL A 166 12.13 8.38 7.90
N GLY A 167 12.65 8.61 6.69
CA GLY A 167 14.06 8.38 6.36
C GLY A 167 14.38 6.95 5.93
N GLY A 168 13.39 6.15 5.55
CA GLY A 168 13.61 4.85 4.93
C GLY A 168 14.20 4.98 3.50
N PRO A 169 14.88 3.95 2.99
CA PRO A 169 15.47 3.96 1.64
C PRO A 169 14.39 3.88 0.57
N ILE A 170 14.66 4.49 -0.59
CA ILE A 170 13.91 4.21 -1.82
C ILE A 170 14.38 2.87 -2.37
N VAL A 171 13.45 1.95 -2.56
CA VAL A 171 13.70 0.63 -3.13
C VAL A 171 12.89 0.50 -4.43
N HIS A 172 13.57 0.09 -5.51
CA HIS A 172 12.90 -0.09 -6.79
C HIS A 172 11.80 -1.15 -6.69
N PRO A 173 10.60 -0.94 -7.24
CA PRO A 173 9.46 -1.85 -7.05
C PRO A 173 9.67 -3.29 -7.50
N LEU A 174 10.65 -3.55 -8.37
CA LEU A 174 11.02 -4.88 -8.83
C LEU A 174 11.98 -5.62 -7.88
N VAL A 175 12.48 -4.96 -6.83
CA VAL A 175 13.34 -5.63 -5.84
C VAL A 175 12.46 -6.47 -4.90
N GLU A 176 12.80 -7.72 -4.74
CA GLU A 176 12.10 -8.62 -3.84
C GLU A 176 12.55 -8.46 -2.38
N ALA A 177 11.98 -7.48 -1.68
CA ALA A 177 12.38 -7.10 -0.33
C ALA A 177 11.19 -6.72 0.56
N LEU A 178 11.46 -6.63 1.86
CA LEU A 178 10.69 -5.95 2.89
C LEU A 178 11.57 -4.86 3.48
N ILE A 179 10.98 -3.75 3.90
CA ILE A 179 11.72 -2.64 4.51
C ILE A 179 11.18 -2.44 5.92
N LEU A 180 12.07 -2.44 6.90
CA LEU A 180 11.77 -2.20 8.30
C LEU A 180 12.35 -0.84 8.70
N THR A 181 11.48 0.13 9.04
CA THR A 181 11.91 1.51 9.31
C THR A 181 11.32 1.98 10.63
N PRO A 182 12.12 2.29 11.66
CA PRO A 182 11.64 2.87 12.91
C PRO A 182 11.22 4.34 12.70
N ILE A 183 10.16 4.75 13.39
CA ILE A 183 9.63 6.11 13.38
C ILE A 183 10.14 6.84 14.62
N ALA A 184 10.88 7.95 14.42
CA ALA A 184 11.47 8.75 15.50
C ALA A 184 12.15 7.90 16.60
N PRO A 185 13.12 7.03 16.26
CA PRO A 185 13.78 6.20 17.26
C PRO A 185 14.59 7.06 18.25
N HIS A 186 14.55 6.68 19.52
CA HIS A 186 15.31 7.37 20.60
C HIS A 186 16.79 7.01 20.66
N THR A 187 17.26 6.13 19.79
CA THR A 187 18.68 5.76 19.72
C THR A 187 19.24 6.20 18.36
N LEU A 188 20.39 6.86 18.40
CA LEU A 188 21.07 7.37 17.20
C LEU A 188 21.63 6.26 16.29
N THR A 189 21.69 5.03 16.80
CA THR A 189 22.24 3.86 16.07
C THR A 189 21.19 3.13 15.22
N ASN A 190 19.91 3.37 15.45
CA ASN A 190 18.86 2.73 14.67
C ASN A 190 18.90 3.19 13.22
N ARG A 191 18.79 2.24 12.31
CA ARG A 191 18.72 2.47 10.86
C ARG A 191 17.63 1.60 10.25
N PRO A 192 17.02 2.03 9.15
CA PRO A 192 16.17 1.16 8.35
C PRO A 192 16.93 -0.09 7.89
N ILE A 193 16.23 -1.22 7.87
CA ILE A 193 16.79 -2.52 7.44
C ILE A 193 16.00 -3.00 6.23
N VAL A 194 16.72 -3.45 5.21
CA VAL A 194 16.13 -4.14 4.05
C VAL A 194 16.29 -5.64 4.24
N LEU A 195 15.19 -6.36 4.17
CA LEU A 195 15.10 -7.79 4.40
C LEU A 195 14.69 -8.51 3.13
N PRO A 196 15.09 -9.79 2.94
CA PRO A 196 14.59 -10.60 1.84
C PRO A 196 13.05 -10.73 1.87
N LYS A 197 12.41 -10.79 0.70
CA LYS A 197 10.95 -10.97 0.55
C LYS A 197 10.40 -12.18 1.32
N ALA A 198 11.18 -13.27 1.41
CA ALA A 198 10.78 -14.48 2.12
C ALA A 198 10.73 -14.32 3.65
N SER A 199 11.10 -13.15 4.18
CA SER A 199 11.09 -12.89 5.61
C SER A 199 9.67 -12.75 6.15
N GLU A 200 9.44 -13.19 7.39
CA GLU A 200 8.29 -12.85 8.20
C GLU A 200 8.75 -11.95 9.34
N VAL A 201 8.31 -10.70 9.35
CA VAL A 201 8.58 -9.75 10.42
C VAL A 201 7.49 -9.87 11.47
N ARG A 202 7.88 -10.03 12.73
CA ARG A 202 6.97 -10.04 13.89
C ARG A 202 7.31 -8.86 14.78
N VAL A 203 6.31 -8.07 15.09
CA VAL A 203 6.41 -6.90 15.95
C VAL A 203 5.46 -7.08 17.13
N GLN A 204 6.02 -7.07 18.33
CA GLN A 204 5.25 -7.09 19.58
C GLN A 204 5.50 -5.77 20.30
N PRO A 205 4.52 -4.87 20.36
CA PRO A 205 4.62 -3.66 21.18
C PRO A 205 4.61 -4.03 22.66
N VAL A 206 5.51 -3.41 23.42
CA VAL A 206 5.56 -3.53 24.88
C VAL A 206 5.08 -2.20 25.44
N PHE A 207 3.90 -2.19 26.04
CA PHE A 207 3.27 -0.99 26.57
C PHE A 207 2.42 -1.32 27.82
N GLY A 208 2.11 -0.29 28.64
CA GLY A 208 1.21 -0.43 29.76
C GLY A 208 -0.22 -0.65 29.31
N CYS A 209 -0.92 -1.60 29.93
CA CYS A 209 -2.27 -1.98 29.47
C CYS A 209 -3.38 -0.99 29.90
N ASP A 210 -3.08 -0.09 30.84
CA ASP A 210 -4.15 0.69 31.50
C ASP A 210 -4.48 2.03 30.80
N ASN A 211 -3.51 2.68 30.15
CA ASN A 211 -3.72 4.00 29.52
C ASN A 211 -2.99 4.21 28.18
N ASP A 212 -2.18 3.27 27.75
CA ASP A 212 -1.40 3.43 26.53
C ASP A 212 -2.23 3.02 25.32
N GLU A 213 -2.14 3.79 24.26
CA GLU A 213 -2.79 3.49 23.01
C GLU A 213 -1.76 3.18 21.94
N VAL A 214 -1.86 1.99 21.35
CA VAL A 214 -1.05 1.56 20.22
C VAL A 214 -1.97 1.16 19.09
N VAL A 215 -1.73 1.69 17.89
CA VAL A 215 -2.55 1.44 16.71
C VAL A 215 -1.67 0.88 15.61
N THR A 216 -2.14 -0.18 14.96
CA THR A 216 -1.58 -0.61 13.67
C THR A 216 -2.46 -0.13 12.55
N THR A 217 -1.87 0.39 11.45
CA THR A 217 -2.61 0.80 10.25
C THR A 217 -2.10 0.08 9.02
N PHE A 218 -2.98 -0.06 8.03
CA PHE A 218 -2.77 -0.81 6.79
C PHE A 218 -2.99 0.15 5.61
N ASP A 219 -1.93 0.51 4.89
CA ASP A 219 -1.92 1.53 3.82
C ASP A 219 -2.54 2.87 4.21
N GLY A 220 -2.59 3.19 5.52
CA GLY A 220 -3.28 4.37 6.03
C GLY A 220 -4.80 4.36 5.84
N GLN A 221 -5.40 3.27 5.32
CA GLN A 221 -6.83 3.17 4.99
C GLN A 221 -7.66 2.56 6.12
N PHE A 222 -7.08 1.66 6.88
CA PHE A 222 -7.75 0.95 7.97
C PHE A 222 -6.82 0.84 9.16
N GLY A 223 -7.35 0.99 10.37
CA GLY A 223 -6.57 0.93 11.60
C GLY A 223 -7.23 0.04 12.65
N VAL A 224 -6.39 -0.59 13.47
CA VAL A 224 -6.81 -1.44 14.59
C VAL A 224 -6.04 -1.06 15.84
N LYS A 225 -6.76 -0.84 16.93
CA LYS A 225 -6.16 -0.67 18.25
C LYS A 225 -5.62 -2.01 18.75
N LEU A 226 -4.34 -2.04 19.07
CA LEU A 226 -3.69 -3.22 19.65
C LEU A 226 -3.98 -3.33 21.13
N GLN A 227 -4.06 -4.56 21.60
CA GLN A 227 -4.11 -4.91 23.04
C GLN A 227 -2.75 -5.42 23.50
N CYS A 228 -2.56 -5.50 24.80
CA CYS A 228 -1.35 -6.12 25.35
C CYS A 228 -1.19 -7.53 24.81
N ASP A 229 0.06 -7.90 24.52
CA ASP A 229 0.45 -9.20 23.95
C ASP A 229 -0.02 -9.47 22.49
N ASP A 230 -0.65 -8.49 21.82
CA ASP A 230 -0.89 -8.61 20.39
C ASP A 230 0.44 -8.63 19.62
N ILE A 231 0.50 -9.47 18.60
CA ILE A 231 1.65 -9.57 17.71
C ILE A 231 1.19 -9.22 16.31
N VAL A 232 1.86 -8.24 15.70
CA VAL A 232 1.68 -7.91 14.28
C VAL A 232 2.70 -8.70 13.46
N CYS A 233 2.22 -9.60 12.61
CA CYS A 233 3.05 -10.40 11.70
C CYS A 233 2.90 -9.84 10.29
N VAL A 234 4.01 -9.54 9.62
CA VAL A 234 4.03 -9.02 8.26
C VAL A 234 4.96 -9.88 7.39
N SER A 235 4.45 -10.34 6.28
CA SER A 235 5.19 -11.14 5.29
C SER A 235 4.78 -10.74 3.87
N ALA A 236 5.48 -11.22 2.86
CA ALA A 236 5.02 -11.07 1.49
C ALA A 236 3.72 -11.84 1.26
N ALA A 237 2.79 -11.23 0.55
CA ALA A 237 1.60 -11.92 0.06
C ALA A 237 1.93 -12.85 -1.12
N SER A 238 1.10 -13.86 -1.35
CA SER A 238 1.24 -14.75 -2.51
C SER A 238 0.81 -14.09 -3.83
N GLY A 239 -0.07 -13.08 -3.75
CA GLY A 239 -0.59 -12.34 -4.89
C GLY A 239 0.21 -11.08 -5.19
N SER A 240 -0.01 -10.51 -6.36
CA SER A 240 0.51 -9.22 -6.80
C SER A 240 -0.60 -8.40 -7.43
N LEU A 241 -0.52 -7.07 -7.28
CA LEU A 241 -1.37 -6.14 -7.98
C LEU A 241 -0.80 -5.84 -9.36
N LYS A 242 -1.65 -5.83 -10.39
CA LYS A 242 -1.28 -5.45 -11.74
C LYS A 242 -1.67 -3.99 -12.01
N LEU A 243 -0.68 -3.17 -12.36
CA LEU A 243 -0.89 -1.76 -12.71
C LEU A 243 -0.49 -1.52 -14.15
N PHE A 244 -1.34 -0.85 -14.92
CA PHE A 244 -0.95 -0.32 -16.22
C PHE A 244 -0.01 0.88 -16.05
N ARG A 245 1.06 0.87 -16.83
CA ARG A 245 2.07 1.93 -16.85
C ARG A 245 1.71 3.04 -17.82
N ALA A 246 2.10 4.27 -17.46
CA ALA A 246 2.13 5.35 -18.45
C ALA A 246 3.05 5.00 -19.61
N PRO A 247 2.61 5.11 -20.86
CA PRO A 247 3.46 4.79 -22.02
C PRO A 247 4.66 5.73 -22.16
N THR A 248 4.57 6.93 -21.61
CA THR A 248 5.51 8.04 -21.76
C THR A 248 6.58 8.13 -20.68
N ARG A 249 6.41 7.39 -19.55
CA ARG A 249 7.27 7.53 -18.36
C ARG A 249 7.88 6.21 -17.94
N ASN A 250 9.03 6.32 -17.28
CA ASN A 250 9.66 5.24 -16.53
C ASN A 250 9.78 5.61 -15.04
N TYR A 251 10.05 4.63 -14.21
CA TYR A 251 10.15 4.79 -12.76
C TYR A 251 11.05 5.95 -12.33
N PHE A 252 12.23 6.10 -12.93
CA PHE A 252 13.17 7.16 -12.57
C PHE A 252 12.69 8.55 -13.02
N ALA A 253 11.90 8.64 -14.09
CA ALA A 253 11.26 9.90 -14.49
C ALA A 253 10.27 10.36 -13.43
N VAL A 254 9.43 9.45 -12.91
CA VAL A 254 8.50 9.73 -11.80
C VAL A 254 9.26 10.17 -10.54
N LEU A 255 10.34 9.47 -10.17
CA LEU A 255 11.16 9.85 -9.01
C LEU A 255 11.74 11.27 -9.15
N ARG A 256 12.34 11.59 -10.30
CA ARG A 256 12.93 12.93 -10.53
C ARG A 256 11.88 14.02 -10.42
N GLU A 257 10.71 13.81 -11.02
CA GLU A 257 9.62 14.79 -11.01
C GLU A 257 9.07 14.99 -9.58
N LYS A 258 8.80 13.90 -8.88
CA LYS A 258 8.24 13.96 -7.52
C LYS A 258 9.20 14.47 -6.48
N LEU A 259 10.47 14.13 -6.58
CA LEU A 259 11.51 14.47 -5.60
C LEU A 259 12.33 15.71 -6.01
N LYS A 260 12.00 16.30 -7.16
CA LYS A 260 12.69 17.51 -7.70
C LYS A 260 14.20 17.35 -7.84
N TRP A 261 14.66 16.15 -8.19
CA TRP A 261 16.10 15.84 -8.26
C TRP A 261 16.82 16.53 -9.43
N ALA A 262 16.11 17.03 -10.42
CA ALA A 262 16.66 17.70 -11.59
C ALA A 262 16.42 19.22 -11.62
N GLU A 263 15.72 19.75 -10.62
CA GLU A 263 15.49 21.20 -10.49
C GLU A 263 16.75 21.85 -9.88
N ARG A 264 17.53 22.55 -10.73
CA ARG A 264 18.58 23.51 -10.33
C ARG A 264 18.10 24.92 -10.59
#